data_283877df758a7f039a39bb4d2c3080f3
#
_entry.id   283877df758a7f039a39bb4d2c3080f3
#
_cell.length_a   1.000
_cell.length_b   1.000
_cell.length_c   1.000
_cell.angle_alpha   90.00
_cell.angle_beta   90.00
_cell.angle_gamma   90.00
#
_symmetry.space_group_name_H-M   'P 1'
#
loop_
_entity.id
_entity.type
_entity.pdbx_description
1 polymer ?
#
loop_
_entity_poly.entity_id
_entity_poly.type
_entity_poly.pdbx_seq_one_letter_code
_entity_poly.pdbx_strand_id
1 'polypeptide(L)'
;MTSGSTPEIGKKVNEVYASVISAGTHLAPTMKVAEAAKVIENSQRDINIAFVNELSKIFTRMGIDTQDVLEAASTKWNFLPFKPGLVGGHCIGVDPYYLAQCAQRYGYNPEIILA
;
A
#
# COMPACT_ATOMS: atom_id res chain seq x y z
N MET A 1 6.10 -4.86 -12.10
CA MET A 1 6.46 -3.47 -12.50
C MET A 1 7.94 -3.45 -12.82
N THR A 2 8.31 -2.75 -13.89
CA THR A 2 9.68 -2.62 -14.40
C THR A 2 9.98 -1.15 -14.70
N SER A 3 11.26 -0.80 -14.73
CA SER A 3 11.73 0.51 -15.20
C SER A 3 13.22 0.42 -15.56
N GLY A 4 13.82 1.50 -16.01
CA GLY A 4 15.25 1.56 -16.31
C GLY A 4 15.81 2.96 -16.18
N SER A 5 17.13 3.07 -16.17
CA SER A 5 17.85 4.34 -16.09
C SER A 5 17.61 5.24 -17.31
N THR A 6 17.30 4.64 -18.45
CA THR A 6 16.84 5.31 -19.68
C THR A 6 15.61 4.60 -20.24
N PRO A 7 14.82 5.26 -21.12
CA PRO A 7 13.66 4.61 -21.76
C PRO A 7 14.03 3.33 -22.51
N GLU A 8 15.16 3.30 -23.19
CA GLU A 8 15.66 2.13 -23.95
C GLU A 8 15.99 0.97 -23.03
N ILE A 9 16.67 1.23 -21.92
CA ILE A 9 16.99 0.22 -20.91
C ILE A 9 15.71 -0.29 -20.24
N GLY A 10 14.78 0.61 -19.91
CA GLY A 10 13.48 0.25 -19.36
C GLY A 10 12.71 -0.72 -20.24
N LYS A 11 12.68 -0.49 -21.55
CA LYS A 11 12.05 -1.41 -22.52
C LYS A 11 12.70 -2.78 -22.51
N LYS A 12 14.04 -2.85 -22.58
CA LYS A 12 14.79 -4.12 -22.55
C LYS A 12 14.53 -4.91 -21.27
N VAL A 13 14.55 -4.23 -20.11
CA VAL A 13 14.23 -4.84 -18.82
C VAL A 13 12.80 -5.39 -18.83
N ASN A 14 11.85 -4.58 -19.32
CA ASN A 14 10.46 -5.00 -19.40
C ASN A 14 10.26 -6.22 -20.31
N GLU A 15 10.90 -6.27 -21.47
CA GLU A 15 10.84 -7.41 -22.39
C GLU A 15 11.36 -8.71 -21.75
N VAL A 16 12.48 -8.64 -21.02
CA VAL A 16 13.02 -9.80 -20.31
C VAL A 16 12.03 -10.31 -19.27
N TYR A 17 11.47 -9.44 -18.43
CA TYR A 17 10.49 -9.86 -17.42
C TYR A 17 9.18 -10.33 -18.04
N ALA A 18 8.70 -9.67 -19.09
CA ALA A 18 7.47 -10.06 -19.78
C ALA A 18 7.57 -11.46 -20.40
N SER A 19 8.77 -11.91 -20.78
CA SER A 19 8.98 -13.26 -21.34
C SER A 19 8.77 -14.39 -20.33
N VAL A 20 8.83 -14.10 -19.02
CA VAL A 20 8.74 -15.12 -17.94
C VAL A 20 7.59 -14.91 -16.97
N ILE A 21 6.97 -13.72 -16.96
CA ILE A 21 5.87 -13.39 -16.04
C ILE A 21 4.53 -13.48 -16.77
N SER A 22 3.79 -14.57 -16.56
CA SER A 22 2.49 -14.82 -17.20
C SER A 22 1.41 -13.79 -16.81
N ALA A 23 1.48 -13.20 -15.61
CA ALA A 23 0.57 -12.15 -15.15
C ALA A 23 0.77 -10.81 -15.86
N GLY A 24 1.79 -10.70 -16.72
CA GLY A 24 2.14 -9.48 -17.41
C GLY A 24 3.06 -8.55 -16.61
N THR A 25 3.53 -7.50 -17.28
CA THR A 25 4.41 -6.48 -16.70
C THR A 25 3.84 -5.08 -16.95
N HIS A 26 4.22 -4.14 -16.10
CA HIS A 26 3.95 -2.72 -16.29
C HIS A 26 5.27 -1.96 -16.32
N LEU A 27 5.54 -1.28 -17.43
CA LEU A 27 6.71 -0.44 -17.59
C LEU A 27 6.43 0.96 -17.01
N ALA A 28 7.02 1.26 -15.88
CA ALA A 28 6.96 2.59 -15.30
C ALA A 28 7.86 3.58 -16.06
N PRO A 29 7.45 4.84 -16.22
CA PRO A 29 8.19 5.84 -17.01
C PRO A 29 9.56 6.18 -16.43
N THR A 30 9.76 6.07 -15.13
CA THR A 30 11.04 6.27 -14.43
C THR A 30 11.20 5.31 -13.26
N MET A 31 12.44 5.12 -12.81
CA MET A 31 12.72 4.34 -11.60
C MET A 31 12.04 4.93 -10.37
N LYS A 32 12.04 6.27 -10.22
CA LYS A 32 11.36 6.95 -9.11
C LYS A 32 9.86 6.64 -9.06
N VAL A 33 9.19 6.58 -10.21
CA VAL A 33 7.77 6.19 -10.28
C VAL A 33 7.57 4.74 -9.89
N ALA A 34 8.45 3.84 -10.33
CA ALA A 34 8.38 2.43 -9.95
C ALA A 34 8.57 2.22 -8.43
N GLU A 35 9.56 2.90 -7.85
CA GLU A 35 9.83 2.87 -6.41
C GLU A 35 8.66 3.46 -5.61
N ALA A 36 8.16 4.62 -6.00
CA ALA A 36 7.03 5.26 -5.35
C ALA A 36 5.76 4.37 -5.38
N ALA A 37 5.48 3.73 -6.51
CA ALA A 37 4.33 2.85 -6.64
C ALA A 37 4.40 1.65 -5.67
N LYS A 38 5.59 1.11 -5.40
CA LYS A 38 5.75 0.03 -4.42
C LYS A 38 5.55 0.52 -3.00
N VAL A 39 6.12 1.67 -2.67
CA VAL A 39 6.00 2.26 -1.33
C VAL A 39 4.55 2.61 -1.00
N ILE A 40 3.79 3.19 -1.94
CA ILE A 40 2.38 3.54 -1.69
C ILE A 40 1.48 2.32 -1.54
N GLU A 41 1.77 1.21 -2.22
CA GLU A 41 1.03 -0.05 -2.02
C GLU A 41 1.13 -0.53 -0.58
N ASN A 42 2.33 -0.53 -0.01
CA ASN A 42 2.57 -0.94 1.37
C ASN A 42 1.98 0.07 2.37
N SER A 43 2.17 1.36 2.15
CA SER A 43 1.64 2.42 3.01
C SER A 43 0.10 2.43 3.04
N GLN A 44 -0.56 2.23 1.90
CA GLN A 44 -2.00 2.11 1.83
C GLN A 44 -2.51 0.94 2.67
N ARG A 45 -1.84 -0.21 2.59
CA ARG A 45 -2.19 -1.40 3.37
C ARG A 45 -2.06 -1.16 4.87
N ASP A 46 -0.97 -0.56 5.30
CA ASP A 46 -0.71 -0.21 6.69
C ASP A 46 -1.81 0.71 7.25
N ILE A 47 -2.09 1.81 6.56
CA ILE A 47 -3.14 2.78 6.95
C ILE A 47 -4.52 2.12 7.02
N ASN A 48 -4.87 1.28 6.04
CA ASN A 48 -6.17 0.59 6.06
C ASN A 48 -6.29 -0.40 7.21
N ILE A 49 -5.22 -1.12 7.55
CA ILE A 49 -5.20 -2.03 8.71
C ILE A 49 -5.30 -1.23 10.01
N ALA A 50 -4.56 -0.12 10.14
CA ALA A 50 -4.66 0.77 11.29
C ALA A 50 -6.08 1.31 11.47
N PHE A 51 -6.72 1.75 10.39
CA PHE A 51 -8.12 2.21 10.38
C PHE A 51 -9.08 1.12 10.89
N VAL A 52 -8.99 -0.10 10.37
CA VAL A 52 -9.87 -1.19 10.80
C VAL A 52 -9.59 -1.62 12.24
N ASN A 53 -8.34 -1.56 12.70
CA ASN A 53 -8.00 -1.76 14.11
C ASN A 53 -8.64 -0.71 15.03
N GLU A 54 -8.69 0.55 14.59
CA GLU A 54 -9.38 1.60 15.36
C GLU A 54 -10.89 1.37 15.40
N LEU A 55 -11.51 0.99 14.28
CA LEU A 55 -12.91 0.60 14.22
C LEU A 55 -13.24 -0.53 15.20
N SER A 56 -12.37 -1.54 15.29
CA SER A 56 -12.54 -2.64 16.26
C SER A 56 -12.58 -2.14 17.71
N LYS A 57 -11.72 -1.18 18.08
CA LYS A 57 -11.72 -0.57 19.42
C LYS A 57 -13.00 0.24 19.67
N ILE A 58 -13.48 0.97 18.66
CA ILE A 58 -14.73 1.75 18.73
C ILE A 58 -15.92 0.82 18.95
N PHE A 59 -16.08 -0.19 18.10
CA PHE A 59 -17.22 -1.11 18.14
C PHE A 59 -17.24 -1.93 19.43
N THR A 60 -16.07 -2.35 19.92
CA THR A 60 -15.98 -2.99 21.25
C THR A 60 -16.54 -2.09 22.35
N ARG A 61 -16.24 -0.78 22.34
CA ARG A 61 -16.81 0.17 23.33
C ARG A 61 -18.31 0.42 23.14
N MET A 62 -18.81 0.27 21.92
CA MET A 62 -20.23 0.40 21.61
C MET A 62 -21.02 -0.88 21.88
N GLY A 63 -20.37 -2.00 22.21
CA GLY A 63 -21.02 -3.31 22.38
C GLY A 63 -21.48 -3.92 21.05
N ILE A 64 -20.83 -3.56 19.94
CA ILE A 64 -21.13 -4.06 18.58
C ILE A 64 -20.04 -5.05 18.17
N ASP A 65 -20.44 -6.16 17.55
CA ASP A 65 -19.47 -7.11 17.00
C ASP A 65 -18.82 -6.54 15.72
N THR A 66 -17.50 -6.42 15.75
CA THR A 66 -16.73 -5.88 14.64
C THR A 66 -16.84 -6.73 13.38
N GLN A 67 -16.90 -8.05 13.53
CA GLN A 67 -16.97 -8.97 12.40
C GLN A 67 -18.30 -8.80 11.66
N ASP A 68 -19.41 -8.70 12.39
CA ASP A 68 -20.74 -8.45 11.80
C ASP A 68 -20.78 -7.16 10.99
N VAL A 69 -20.17 -6.09 11.53
CA VAL A 69 -20.09 -4.81 10.81
C VAL A 69 -19.27 -4.93 9.53
N LEU A 70 -18.11 -5.60 9.59
CA LEU A 70 -17.25 -5.77 8.43
C LEU A 70 -17.90 -6.67 7.37
N GLU A 71 -18.63 -7.71 7.77
CA GLU A 71 -19.39 -8.54 6.85
C GLU A 71 -20.49 -7.76 6.15
N ALA A 72 -21.26 -6.97 6.90
CA ALA A 72 -22.28 -6.10 6.33
C ALA A 72 -21.70 -5.06 5.37
N ALA A 73 -20.58 -4.41 5.75
CA ALA A 73 -19.88 -3.45 4.90
C ALA A 73 -19.35 -4.09 3.61
N SER A 74 -18.87 -5.32 3.69
CA SER A 74 -18.31 -6.07 2.54
C SER A 74 -19.34 -6.41 1.45
N THR A 75 -20.64 -6.23 1.73
CA THR A 75 -21.69 -6.34 0.70
C THR A 75 -21.69 -5.18 -0.29
N LYS A 76 -20.96 -4.09 0.03
CA LYS A 76 -20.83 -2.92 -0.84
C LYS A 76 -19.63 -3.07 -1.78
N TRP A 77 -19.84 -2.84 -3.06
CA TRP A 77 -18.82 -3.02 -4.10
C TRP A 77 -17.57 -2.14 -3.92
N ASN A 78 -17.71 -1.01 -3.25
CA ASN A 78 -16.63 -0.04 -3.01
C ASN A 78 -15.95 -0.17 -1.64
N PHE A 79 -16.34 -1.16 -0.82
CA PHE A 79 -15.69 -1.42 0.44
C PHE A 79 -14.42 -2.26 0.27
N LEU A 80 -13.33 -1.84 0.86
CA LEU A 80 -12.07 -2.57 0.85
C LEU A 80 -12.02 -3.53 2.06
N PRO A 81 -11.98 -4.86 1.85
CA PRO A 81 -12.18 -5.86 2.90
C PRO A 81 -10.92 -6.10 3.74
N PHE A 82 -10.39 -5.06 4.36
CA PHE A 82 -9.34 -5.19 5.36
C PHE A 82 -9.92 -5.72 6.68
N LYS A 83 -9.08 -6.46 7.44
CA LYS A 83 -9.45 -7.04 8.74
C LYS A 83 -8.54 -6.49 9.83
N PRO A 84 -9.04 -6.41 11.09
CA PRO A 84 -8.18 -6.08 12.22
C PRO A 84 -7.03 -7.07 12.36
N GLY A 85 -5.85 -6.57 12.71
CA GLY A 85 -4.68 -7.41 12.88
C GLY A 85 -3.39 -6.60 12.91
N LEU A 86 -2.29 -7.31 12.91
CA LEU A 86 -0.96 -6.73 12.80
C LEU A 86 -0.51 -6.75 11.34
N VAL A 87 0.22 -5.72 10.94
CA VAL A 87 0.95 -5.75 9.67
C VAL A 87 2.10 -6.73 9.78
N GLY A 88 2.23 -7.60 8.79
CA GLY A 88 3.30 -8.59 8.71
C GLY A 88 4.30 -8.25 7.62
N GLY A 89 5.49 -8.83 7.73
CA GLY A 89 6.57 -8.65 6.78
C GLY A 89 7.42 -7.41 7.04
N HIS A 90 8.62 -7.40 6.45
CA HIS A 90 9.61 -6.34 6.67
C HIS A 90 9.16 -5.00 6.05
N CYS A 91 8.65 -5.02 4.83
CA CYS A 91 8.39 -3.80 4.06
C CYS A 91 7.15 -3.04 4.55
N ILE A 92 6.05 -3.72 4.90
CA ILE A 92 4.80 -3.04 5.28
C ILE A 92 4.97 -2.22 6.57
N GLY A 93 5.76 -2.71 7.52
CA GLY A 93 6.04 -2.01 8.77
C GLY A 93 7.15 -0.96 8.69
N VAL A 94 7.83 -0.81 7.56
CA VAL A 94 9.01 0.05 7.42
C VAL A 94 8.85 1.10 6.31
N ASP A 95 8.28 0.74 5.16
CA ASP A 95 8.13 1.64 4.01
C ASP A 95 7.35 2.93 4.31
N PRO A 96 6.28 2.94 5.14
CA PRO A 96 5.59 4.17 5.52
C PRO A 96 6.53 5.19 6.19
N TYR A 97 7.45 4.74 7.03
CA TYR A 97 8.43 5.63 7.68
C TYR A 97 9.44 6.22 6.70
N TYR A 98 9.89 5.44 5.72
CA TYR A 98 10.75 5.97 4.65
C TYR A 98 10.02 7.01 3.80
N LEU A 99 8.73 6.75 3.48
CA LEU A 99 7.91 7.71 2.75
C LEU A 99 7.70 8.99 3.55
N ALA A 100 7.42 8.89 4.85
CA ALA A 100 7.28 10.03 5.74
C ALA A 100 8.57 10.86 5.82
N GLN A 101 9.72 10.19 5.99
CA GLN A 101 11.01 10.87 6.01
C GLN A 101 11.31 11.56 4.67
N CYS A 102 10.99 10.90 3.57
CA CYS A 102 11.14 11.49 2.25
C CYS A 102 10.28 12.76 2.11
N ALA A 103 9.00 12.69 2.48
CA ALA A 103 8.09 13.84 2.45
C ALA A 103 8.63 15.02 3.27
N GLN A 104 9.13 14.77 4.47
CA GLN A 104 9.71 15.80 5.35
C GLN A 104 10.94 16.46 4.75
N ARG A 105 11.79 15.72 4.03
CA ARG A 105 12.94 16.29 3.29
C ARG A 105 12.50 17.24 2.18
N TYR A 106 11.29 17.04 1.63
CA TYR A 106 10.67 17.95 0.66
C TYR A 106 9.79 19.03 1.30
N GLY A 107 9.85 19.20 2.63
CA GLY A 107 9.13 20.23 3.37
C GLY A 107 7.67 19.94 3.66
N TYR A 108 7.23 18.68 3.54
CA TYR A 108 5.86 18.26 3.82
C TYR A 108 5.80 17.31 5.02
N ASN A 109 4.92 17.60 5.98
CA ASN A 109 4.68 16.70 7.12
C ASN A 109 3.46 15.79 6.82
N PRO A 110 3.65 14.49 6.61
CA PRO A 110 2.57 13.58 6.19
C PRO A 110 1.76 13.09 7.41
N GLU A 111 0.76 13.83 7.82
CA GLU A 111 -0.04 13.58 9.04
C GLU A 111 -0.71 12.19 9.05
N ILE A 112 -1.29 11.76 7.93
CA ILE A 112 -1.98 10.46 7.83
C ILE A 112 -0.99 9.28 7.95
N ILE A 113 0.21 9.43 7.39
CA ILE A 113 1.22 8.34 7.41
C ILE A 113 1.89 8.25 8.79
N LEU A 114 1.94 9.36 9.52
CA LEU A 114 2.56 9.46 10.84
C LEU A 114 1.58 9.18 11.99
N ALA A 115 0.27 9.15 11.72
CA ALA A 115 -0.75 8.82 12.70
C ALA A 115 -0.71 7.31 13.01
#